data_ecf7ada6a6ad52ee1953d66b88d834f0
#
_entry.id   ecf7ada6a6ad52ee1953d66b88d834f0
#
_cell.length_a   1.000
_cell.length_b   1.000
_cell.length_c   1.000
_cell.angle_alpha   90.00
_cell.angle_beta   90.00
_cell.angle_gamma   90.00
#
_symmetry.space_group_name_H-M   'P 1'
#
loop_
_entity.id
_entity.type
_entity.pdbx_description
1 polymer ?
#
loop_
_entity_poly.entity_id
_entity_poly.type
_entity_poly.pdbx_seq_one_letter_code
_entity_poly.pdbx_strand_id
1 'polypeptide(L)'
;MENLFRYLKRLKTNMDQKNNYDFRLDILRRRVDVCDQQLCEVVKERFKITNLIGDLKKEINSSEMCDKRRIEILRKINEKHSKDGLPTTLLEDIYQIIFDHSIKEQKRIIDGD
;
A
#
# COMPACT_ATOMS: atom_id res chain seq x y z
N MET A 1 16.00 3.75 -21.42
CA MET A 1 14.54 3.51 -21.56
C MET A 1 13.82 4.85 -21.46
N GLU A 2 12.95 5.15 -22.41
CA GLU A 2 12.17 6.39 -22.41
C GLU A 2 11.20 6.39 -21.25
N ASN A 3 11.12 7.51 -20.52
CA ASN A 3 10.17 7.65 -19.45
C ASN A 3 8.74 7.82 -20.04
N LEU A 4 7.73 7.34 -19.32
CA LEU A 4 6.34 7.37 -19.77
C LEU A 4 5.87 8.79 -20.14
N PHE A 5 6.28 9.81 -19.37
CA PHE A 5 5.89 11.20 -19.66
C PHE A 5 6.42 11.68 -20.98
N ARG A 6 7.67 11.37 -21.33
CA ARG A 6 8.26 11.73 -22.63
C ARG A 6 7.55 11.04 -23.77
N TYR A 7 7.27 9.76 -23.63
CA TYR A 7 6.52 8.98 -24.61
C TYR A 7 5.14 9.60 -24.88
N LEU A 8 4.40 9.91 -23.83
CA LEU A 8 3.08 10.51 -23.94
C LEU A 8 3.12 11.91 -24.56
N LYS A 9 4.12 12.72 -24.23
CA LYS A 9 4.31 14.04 -24.85
C LYS A 9 4.60 13.92 -26.34
N ARG A 10 5.41 12.95 -26.74
CA ARG A 10 5.74 12.74 -28.16
C ARG A 10 4.49 12.35 -28.97
N LEU A 11 3.63 11.51 -28.43
CA LEU A 11 2.39 11.12 -29.07
C LEU A 11 1.44 12.30 -29.31
N LYS A 12 1.53 13.33 -28.48
CA LYS A 12 0.70 14.53 -28.57
C LYS A 12 0.80 15.23 -29.94
N THR A 13 1.91 15.10 -30.65
CA THR A 13 2.13 15.78 -31.95
C THR A 13 1.47 15.08 -33.13
N ASN A 14 1.08 13.81 -32.99
CA ASN A 14 0.64 12.95 -34.09
C ASN A 14 -0.85 12.61 -34.09
N MET A 15 -1.62 13.15 -33.14
CA MET A 15 -3.03 12.85 -32.97
C MET A 15 -3.83 14.13 -32.74
N ASP A 16 -5.10 14.15 -33.08
CA ASP A 16 -5.97 15.24 -32.67
C ASP A 16 -6.07 15.29 -31.14
N GLN A 17 -6.42 16.46 -30.61
CA GLN A 17 -6.29 16.75 -29.19
C GLN A 17 -7.14 15.83 -28.30
N LYS A 18 -8.36 15.50 -28.72
CA LYS A 18 -9.26 14.64 -27.96
C LYS A 18 -8.80 13.18 -27.96
N ASN A 19 -8.48 12.65 -29.14
CA ASN A 19 -8.01 11.27 -29.29
C ASN A 19 -6.67 11.06 -28.58
N ASN A 20 -5.81 12.07 -28.64
CA ASN A 20 -4.53 12.07 -27.93
C ASN A 20 -4.74 11.99 -26.42
N TYR A 21 -5.64 12.81 -25.88
CA TYR A 21 -5.98 12.79 -24.45
C TYR A 21 -6.51 11.43 -24.01
N ASP A 22 -7.51 10.90 -24.72
CA ASP A 22 -8.13 9.63 -24.39
C ASP A 22 -7.11 8.49 -24.43
N PHE A 23 -6.25 8.47 -25.43
CA PHE A 23 -5.20 7.47 -25.58
C PHE A 23 -4.17 7.55 -24.43
N ARG A 24 -3.72 8.75 -24.12
CA ARG A 24 -2.77 8.99 -23.03
C ARG A 24 -3.36 8.61 -21.67
N LEU A 25 -4.62 8.97 -21.43
CA LEU A 25 -5.33 8.63 -20.21
C LEU A 25 -5.48 7.12 -20.06
N ASP A 26 -5.80 6.42 -21.14
CA ASP A 26 -5.94 4.96 -21.13
C ASP A 26 -4.61 4.28 -20.75
N ILE A 27 -3.51 4.73 -21.33
CA ILE A 27 -2.17 4.21 -20.97
C ILE A 27 -1.89 4.42 -19.47
N LEU A 28 -2.15 5.61 -18.96
CA LEU A 28 -1.91 5.92 -17.55
C LEU A 28 -2.79 5.10 -16.62
N ARG A 29 -4.05 4.92 -16.97
CA ARG A 29 -4.98 4.07 -16.20
C ARG A 29 -4.54 2.62 -16.15
N ARG A 30 -4.02 2.08 -17.26
CA ARG A 30 -3.45 0.73 -17.27
C ARG A 30 -2.25 0.60 -16.33
N ARG A 31 -1.44 1.66 -16.24
CA ARG A 31 -0.31 1.69 -15.29
C ARG A 31 -0.79 1.72 -13.84
N VAL A 32 -1.85 2.47 -13.56
CA VAL A 32 -2.49 2.48 -12.24
C VAL A 32 -3.03 1.09 -11.91
N ASP A 33 -3.68 0.42 -12.86
CA ASP A 33 -4.22 -0.93 -12.65
C ASP A 33 -3.13 -1.92 -12.23
N VAL A 34 -1.95 -1.82 -12.84
CA VAL A 34 -0.79 -2.65 -12.45
C VAL A 34 -0.37 -2.35 -11.02
N CYS A 35 -0.28 -1.07 -10.65
CA CYS A 35 0.04 -0.67 -9.28
C CYS A 35 -1.00 -1.18 -8.28
N ASP A 36 -2.28 -1.09 -8.63
CA ASP A 36 -3.38 -1.55 -7.77
C ASP A 36 -3.29 -3.07 -7.55
N GLN A 37 -2.97 -3.82 -8.60
CA GLN A 37 -2.78 -5.26 -8.50
C GLN A 37 -1.63 -5.61 -7.55
N GLN A 38 -0.51 -4.92 -7.68
CA GLN A 38 0.66 -5.10 -6.82
C GLN A 38 0.33 -4.73 -5.37
N LEU A 39 -0.39 -3.63 -5.16
CA LEU A 39 -0.83 -3.20 -3.84
C LEU A 39 -1.70 -4.27 -3.17
N CYS A 40 -2.68 -4.80 -3.89
CA CYS A 40 -3.57 -5.85 -3.36
C CYS A 40 -2.77 -7.10 -2.97
N GLU A 41 -1.81 -7.52 -3.80
CA GLU A 41 -0.98 -8.69 -3.51
C GLU A 41 -0.11 -8.49 -2.26
N VAL A 42 0.47 -7.31 -2.10
CA VAL A 42 1.31 -6.99 -0.93
C VAL A 42 0.46 -6.89 0.33
N VAL A 43 -0.71 -6.26 0.26
CA VAL A 43 -1.63 -6.17 1.41
C VAL A 43 -2.09 -7.57 1.84
N LYS A 44 -2.42 -8.43 0.88
CA LYS A 44 -2.80 -9.82 1.15
C LYS A 44 -1.67 -10.57 1.87
N GLU A 45 -0.44 -10.46 1.37
CA GLU A 45 0.72 -11.11 1.97
C GLU A 45 0.98 -10.61 3.40
N ARG A 46 0.92 -9.30 3.59
CA ARG A 46 1.08 -8.71 4.92
C ARG A 46 0.02 -9.22 5.90
N PHE A 47 -1.22 -9.33 5.45
CA PHE A 47 -2.33 -9.83 6.27
C PHE A 47 -2.10 -11.29 6.70
N LYS A 48 -1.62 -12.14 5.78
CA LYS A 48 -1.24 -13.52 6.10
C LYS A 48 -0.16 -13.58 7.18
N ILE A 49 0.87 -12.75 7.06
CA ILE A 49 1.97 -12.70 8.02
C ILE A 49 1.50 -12.25 9.39
N THR A 50 0.67 -11.20 9.46
CA THR A 50 0.16 -10.71 10.74
C THR A 50 -0.81 -11.70 11.39
N ASN A 51 -1.52 -12.51 10.59
CA ASN A 51 -2.34 -13.60 11.11
C ASN A 51 -1.47 -14.71 11.75
N LEU A 52 -0.30 -15.00 11.15
CA LEU A 52 0.66 -15.94 11.74
C LEU A 52 1.20 -15.41 13.08
N ILE A 53 1.37 -14.11 13.20
CA ILE A 53 1.72 -13.48 14.47
C ILE A 53 0.60 -13.68 15.50
N GLY A 54 -0.65 -13.55 15.09
CA GLY A 54 -1.80 -13.86 15.93
C GLY A 54 -1.82 -15.29 16.41
N ASP A 55 -1.55 -16.24 15.50
CA ASP A 55 -1.44 -17.68 15.84
C ASP A 55 -0.33 -17.92 16.86
N LEU A 56 0.83 -17.30 16.66
CA LEU A 56 1.96 -17.40 17.59
C LEU A 56 1.62 -16.86 18.97
N LYS A 57 0.96 -15.72 19.03
CA LYS A 57 0.52 -15.11 20.30
C LYS A 57 -0.45 -16.04 21.04
N LYS A 58 -1.38 -16.64 20.31
CA LYS A 58 -2.32 -17.62 20.86
C LYS A 58 -1.59 -18.83 21.43
N GLU A 59 -0.62 -19.35 20.70
CA GLU A 59 0.19 -20.51 21.08
C GLU A 59 0.92 -20.29 22.42
N ILE A 60 1.44 -19.09 22.66
CA ILE A 60 2.16 -18.76 23.88
C ILE A 60 1.27 -18.06 24.93
N ASN A 61 -0.04 -18.03 24.73
CA ASN A 61 -1.02 -17.37 25.60
C ASN A 61 -0.75 -15.86 25.80
N SER A 62 -0.22 -15.19 24.79
CA SER A 62 -0.02 -13.75 24.82
C SER A 62 -1.18 -13.03 24.13
N SER A 63 -1.72 -12.02 24.76
CA SER A 63 -2.71 -11.13 24.16
C SER A 63 -2.14 -9.73 23.91
N GLU A 64 -0.84 -9.58 24.02
CA GLU A 64 -0.17 -8.28 23.88
C GLU A 64 -0.32 -7.71 22.49
N MET A 65 -0.82 -6.49 22.41
CA MET A 65 -0.86 -5.67 21.18
C MET A 65 0.18 -4.56 21.34
N CYS A 66 1.28 -4.64 20.59
CA CYS A 66 2.44 -3.79 20.84
C CYS A 66 2.34 -2.44 20.14
N ASP A 67 1.96 -1.39 20.87
CA ASP A 67 1.94 -0.02 20.35
C ASP A 67 3.33 0.48 19.96
N LYS A 68 4.39 -0.01 20.63
CA LYS A 68 5.78 0.30 20.26
C LYS A 68 6.08 -0.12 18.83
N ARG A 69 5.54 -1.26 18.38
CA ARG A 69 5.74 -1.74 17.01
C ARG A 69 5.07 -0.81 15.99
N ARG A 70 3.88 -0.30 16.30
CA ARG A 70 3.17 0.66 15.43
C ARG A 70 4.01 1.93 15.27
N ILE A 71 4.48 2.48 16.36
CA ILE A 71 5.30 3.69 16.36
C ILE A 71 6.59 3.46 15.59
N GLU A 72 7.25 2.32 15.78
CA GLU A 72 8.47 1.94 15.07
C GLU A 72 8.24 1.84 13.55
N ILE A 73 7.15 1.21 13.13
CA ILE A 73 6.82 1.09 11.70
C ILE A 73 6.60 2.47 11.08
N LEU A 74 5.80 3.32 11.72
CA LEU A 74 5.53 4.68 11.23
C LEU A 74 6.82 5.52 11.17
N ARG A 75 7.68 5.40 12.16
CA ARG A 75 8.97 6.09 12.18
C ARG A 75 9.86 5.65 11.01
N LYS A 76 10.00 4.35 10.80
CA LYS A 76 10.81 3.79 9.72
C LYS A 76 10.28 4.20 8.34
N ILE A 77 8.97 4.16 8.15
CA ILE A 77 8.33 4.56 6.90
C ILE A 77 8.56 6.04 6.64
N ASN A 78 8.38 6.88 7.65
CA ASN A 78 8.58 8.31 7.52
C ASN A 78 10.03 8.66 7.18
N GLU A 79 10.99 8.06 7.89
CA GLU A 79 12.42 8.24 7.61
C GLU A 79 12.79 7.82 6.19
N LYS A 80 12.26 6.70 5.73
CA LYS A 80 12.61 6.13 4.43
C LYS A 80 11.94 6.83 3.25
N HIS A 81 10.72 7.32 3.44
CA HIS A 81 9.88 7.81 2.36
C HIS A 81 9.48 9.29 2.45
N SER A 82 10.00 10.04 3.42
CA SER A 82 9.65 11.45 3.60
C SER A 82 9.99 12.35 2.41
N LYS A 83 10.92 11.91 1.55
CA LYS A 83 11.39 12.66 0.37
C LYS A 83 10.84 12.14 -0.96
N ASP A 84 9.90 11.20 -0.92
CA ASP A 84 9.40 10.52 -2.13
C ASP A 84 8.31 11.31 -2.87
N GLY A 85 8.00 12.53 -2.43
CA GLY A 85 7.01 13.38 -3.07
C GLY A 85 5.56 13.02 -2.76
N LEU A 86 5.34 12.15 -1.77
CA LEU A 86 3.99 11.81 -1.31
C LEU A 86 3.44 12.88 -0.36
N PRO A 87 2.12 13.05 -0.30
CA PRO A 87 1.51 13.87 0.76
C PRO A 87 1.96 13.38 2.14
N THR A 88 2.23 14.32 3.05
CA THR A 88 2.87 14.05 4.35
C THR A 88 2.13 13.00 5.19
N THR A 89 0.82 12.96 5.11
CA THR A 89 -0.01 12.07 5.95
C THR A 89 -0.50 10.82 5.22
N LEU A 90 -0.24 10.69 3.92
CA LEU A 90 -0.82 9.60 3.12
C LEU A 90 -0.44 8.22 3.65
N LEU A 91 0.84 7.96 3.88
CA LEU A 91 1.31 6.67 4.38
C LEU A 91 0.84 6.42 5.82
N GLU A 92 0.81 7.47 6.64
CA GLU A 92 0.29 7.40 8.00
C GLU A 92 -1.17 6.94 8.01
N ASP A 93 -2.01 7.55 7.18
CA ASP A 93 -3.43 7.22 7.07
C ASP A 93 -3.64 5.79 6.58
N ILE A 94 -2.89 5.37 5.56
CA ILE A 94 -2.94 4.00 5.03
C ILE A 94 -2.56 3.00 6.12
N TYR A 95 -1.46 3.23 6.83
CA TYR A 95 -0.99 2.32 7.88
C TYR A 95 -1.91 2.30 9.09
N GLN A 96 -2.57 3.40 9.41
CA GLN A 96 -3.57 3.43 10.48
C GLN A 96 -4.69 2.43 10.19
N ILE A 97 -5.20 2.42 8.97
CA ILE A 97 -6.23 1.48 8.53
C ILE A 97 -5.71 0.04 8.57
N ILE A 98 -4.50 -0.18 8.05
CA ILE A 98 -3.85 -1.51 8.05
C ILE A 98 -3.70 -2.03 9.49
N PHE A 99 -3.22 -1.21 10.41
CA PHE A 99 -3.04 -1.59 11.81
C PHE A 99 -4.36 -1.95 12.47
N ASP A 100 -5.39 -1.15 12.25
CA ASP A 100 -6.71 -1.38 12.87
C ASP A 100 -7.27 -2.74 12.44
N HIS A 101 -7.18 -3.08 11.16
CA HIS A 101 -7.62 -4.37 10.64
C HIS A 101 -6.75 -5.52 11.14
N SER A 102 -5.44 -5.34 11.18
CA SER A 102 -4.50 -6.38 11.63
C SER A 102 -4.70 -6.71 13.11
N ILE A 103 -4.88 -5.68 13.95
CA ILE A 103 -5.14 -5.85 15.39
C ILE A 103 -6.47 -6.55 15.61
N LYS A 104 -7.50 -6.13 14.91
CA LYS A 104 -8.84 -6.73 15.00
C LYS A 104 -8.79 -8.22 14.65
N GLU A 105 -8.10 -8.59 13.60
CA GLU A 105 -7.96 -9.98 13.17
C GLU A 105 -7.12 -10.80 14.14
N GLN A 106 -6.03 -10.25 14.67
CA GLN A 106 -5.22 -10.94 15.70
C GLN A 106 -6.05 -11.21 16.96
N LYS A 107 -6.83 -10.24 17.40
CA LYS A 107 -7.74 -10.43 18.57
C LYS A 107 -8.74 -11.54 18.30
N ARG A 108 -9.31 -11.58 17.10
CA ARG A 108 -10.23 -12.66 16.70
C ARG A 108 -9.55 -14.04 16.78
N ILE A 109 -8.35 -14.15 16.25
CA ILE A 109 -7.55 -15.39 16.27
C ILE A 109 -7.25 -15.82 17.71
N ILE A 110 -6.77 -14.87 18.53
CA ILE A 110 -6.43 -15.15 19.94
C ILE A 110 -7.65 -15.59 20.73
N ASP A 111 -8.78 -14.96 20.53
CA ASP A 111 -10.03 -15.27 21.22
C ASP A 111 -10.68 -16.57 20.73
N GLY A 112 -10.24 -17.10 19.60
CA GLY A 112 -10.70 -18.37 19.07
C GLY A 112 -12.03 -18.32 18.32
N ASP A 113 -12.43 -17.15 17.86
CA ASP A 113 -13.67 -16.96 17.10
C ASP A 113 -13.52 -17.29 15.60
#